data_9fa698dd235d7b573f67f78eb43cf60e
#
_entry.id   9fa698dd235d7b573f67f78eb43cf60e
#
_cell.length_a   1.000
_cell.length_b   1.000
_cell.length_c   1.000
_cell.angle_alpha   90.00
_cell.angle_beta   90.00
_cell.angle_gamma   90.00
#
_symmetry.space_group_name_H-M   'P 1'
#
loop_
_entity.id
_entity.type
_entity.pdbx_description
1 polymer ?
#
loop_
_entity_poly.entity_id
_entity_poly.type
_entity_poly.pdbx_seq_one_letter_code
_entity_poly.pdbx_strand_id
1 'polypeptide(L)'
;MSDSKYTIIFDELDDQFRNEDIYKSNIISLIKVTERINSLFYKKNVKCKIILLLRLDIFYVLNDPDLNKIEEDSSVKIDWGKNDDKNSPLFDMIILKLRQSMDPKIEKKLSNQDILEQLFPESLHTSKGRCISSPKYILGRTYLRPRDVVTYLNHIKDISPDKEYFSKEAIKSAERKYSSYLFKEIKNELCGHLSNEEIDESFKLLKQFKKVSFYYAEIEEYYMKRTNLFPHINLHRMLELFFNFGVLGNQWTVKKNGKSRSYYSFSHRENVDIDFDKKFNVHLGLRKELNLY
;
A
#
# COMPACT_ATOMS: atom_id res chain seq x y z
N MET A 1 27.74 -0.31 -37.18
CA MET A 1 27.36 -0.45 -35.75
C MET A 1 25.84 -0.61 -35.68
N SER A 2 25.32 -1.56 -34.93
CA SER A 2 23.87 -1.72 -34.77
C SER A 2 23.27 -0.47 -34.11
N ASP A 3 22.16 0.04 -34.63
CA ASP A 3 21.45 1.19 -34.07
C ASP A 3 20.53 0.82 -32.89
N SER A 4 20.67 -0.41 -32.41
CA SER A 4 19.86 -0.99 -31.37
C SER A 4 20.14 -0.33 -30.02
N LYS A 5 19.05 -0.03 -29.28
CA LYS A 5 19.10 0.43 -27.89
C LYS A 5 18.82 -0.75 -26.96
N TYR A 6 19.56 -0.87 -25.89
CA TYR A 6 19.41 -1.94 -24.91
C TYR A 6 19.04 -1.38 -23.55
N THR A 7 18.11 -2.04 -22.87
CA THR A 7 17.79 -1.77 -21.47
C THR A 7 17.88 -3.08 -20.69
N ILE A 8 18.70 -3.10 -19.66
CA ILE A 8 18.84 -4.23 -18.74
C ILE A 8 18.10 -3.86 -17.46
N ILE A 9 17.15 -4.67 -17.05
CA ILE A 9 16.34 -4.42 -15.86
C ILE A 9 16.63 -5.50 -14.83
N PHE A 10 16.99 -5.10 -13.61
CA PHE A 10 17.06 -5.98 -12.44
C PHE A 10 15.81 -5.75 -11.61
N ASP A 11 14.98 -6.78 -11.52
CA ASP A 11 13.76 -6.84 -10.72
C ASP A 11 13.90 -7.87 -9.59
N GLU A 12 12.95 -7.91 -8.67
CA GLU A 12 12.88 -8.88 -7.57
C GLU A 12 14.13 -8.84 -6.64
N LEU A 13 14.74 -7.68 -6.49
CA LEU A 13 15.89 -7.51 -5.58
C LEU A 13 15.50 -7.66 -4.11
N ASP A 14 14.23 -7.71 -3.80
CA ASP A 14 13.65 -7.83 -2.46
C ASP A 14 13.33 -9.28 -2.05
N ASP A 15 13.32 -10.23 -2.96
CA ASP A 15 12.89 -11.62 -2.68
C ASP A 15 13.69 -12.30 -1.57
N GLN A 16 14.96 -11.95 -1.42
CA GLN A 16 15.85 -12.52 -0.39
C GLN A 16 16.17 -11.52 0.72
N PHE A 17 15.49 -10.38 0.76
CA PHE A 17 15.76 -9.38 1.78
C PHE A 17 15.44 -9.92 3.18
N ARG A 18 16.47 -9.98 4.04
CA ARG A 18 16.38 -10.43 5.43
C ARG A 18 16.81 -9.36 6.43
N ASN A 19 16.95 -8.11 5.99
CA ASN A 19 17.47 -6.99 6.78
C ASN A 19 18.89 -7.25 7.36
N GLU A 20 19.64 -8.14 6.73
CA GLU A 20 21.02 -8.48 7.11
C GLU A 20 22.01 -7.47 6.52
N ASP A 21 23.06 -7.13 7.27
CA ASP A 21 24.04 -6.12 6.87
C ASP A 21 24.79 -6.50 5.59
N ILE A 22 25.06 -7.79 5.37
CA ILE A 22 25.68 -8.29 4.14
C ILE A 22 24.78 -8.00 2.93
N TYR A 23 23.48 -8.24 3.07
CA TYR A 23 22.53 -8.00 1.99
C TYR A 23 22.40 -6.49 1.68
N LYS A 24 22.30 -5.65 2.72
CA LYS A 24 22.28 -4.19 2.55
C LYS A 24 23.53 -3.70 1.84
N SER A 25 24.71 -4.17 2.25
CA SER A 25 25.99 -3.83 1.62
C SER A 25 26.02 -4.23 0.13
N ASN A 26 25.49 -5.40 -0.21
CA ASN A 26 25.42 -5.86 -1.61
C ASN A 26 24.48 -4.97 -2.45
N ILE A 27 23.31 -4.59 -1.93
CA ILE A 27 22.39 -3.68 -2.63
C ILE A 27 23.02 -2.30 -2.81
N ILE A 28 23.65 -1.74 -1.78
CA ILE A 28 24.40 -0.47 -1.88
C ILE A 28 25.45 -0.55 -3.00
N SER A 29 26.25 -1.63 -3.00
CA SER A 29 27.27 -1.84 -4.02
C SER A 29 26.68 -1.95 -5.42
N LEU A 30 25.55 -2.66 -5.57
CA LEU A 30 24.85 -2.80 -6.85
C LEU A 30 24.33 -1.45 -7.36
N ILE A 31 23.75 -0.61 -6.49
CA ILE A 31 23.27 0.73 -6.83
C ILE A 31 24.45 1.59 -7.34
N LYS A 32 25.57 1.65 -6.59
CA LYS A 32 26.76 2.45 -6.94
C LYS A 32 27.40 1.98 -8.25
N VAL A 33 27.53 0.66 -8.44
CA VAL A 33 28.09 0.09 -9.67
C VAL A 33 27.19 0.39 -10.86
N THR A 34 25.87 0.30 -10.70
CA THR A 34 24.91 0.59 -11.77
C THR A 34 24.98 2.06 -12.20
N GLU A 35 25.03 3.00 -11.25
CA GLU A 35 25.23 4.42 -11.53
C GLU A 35 26.52 4.64 -12.32
N ARG A 36 27.62 4.08 -11.85
CA ARG A 36 28.94 4.19 -12.52
C ARG A 36 28.93 3.63 -13.93
N ILE A 37 28.32 2.46 -14.16
CA ILE A 37 28.25 1.85 -15.48
C ILE A 37 27.37 2.69 -16.43
N ASN A 38 26.22 3.17 -15.97
CA ASN A 38 25.35 4.05 -16.75
C ASN A 38 26.06 5.35 -17.12
N SER A 39 26.81 5.95 -16.22
CA SER A 39 27.65 7.12 -16.49
C SER A 39 28.73 6.82 -17.55
N LEU A 40 29.37 5.64 -17.53
CA LEU A 40 30.33 5.21 -18.56
C LEU A 40 29.64 4.99 -19.91
N PHE A 41 28.46 4.38 -19.96
CA PHE A 41 27.67 4.20 -21.18
C PHE A 41 27.34 5.55 -21.79
N TYR A 42 26.88 6.51 -20.99
CA TYR A 42 26.61 7.86 -21.46
C TYR A 42 27.87 8.55 -22.05
N LYS A 43 28.97 8.54 -21.29
CA LYS A 43 30.26 9.17 -21.76
C LYS A 43 30.83 8.56 -23.04
N LYS A 44 30.62 7.24 -23.23
CA LYS A 44 31.09 6.51 -24.40
C LYS A 44 30.04 6.43 -25.53
N ASN A 45 28.92 7.10 -25.39
CA ASN A 45 27.81 7.06 -26.34
C ASN A 45 27.31 5.63 -26.65
N VAL A 46 27.35 4.75 -25.63
CA VAL A 46 26.82 3.38 -25.75
C VAL A 46 25.31 3.44 -25.49
N LYS A 47 24.53 2.95 -26.47
CA LYS A 47 23.05 2.94 -26.40
C LYS A 47 22.53 1.81 -25.46
N CYS A 48 23.01 1.78 -24.22
CA CYS A 48 22.61 0.83 -23.19
C CYS A 48 22.32 1.54 -21.87
N LYS A 49 21.33 1.06 -21.12
CA LYS A 49 20.99 1.54 -19.79
C LYS A 49 20.66 0.35 -18.87
N ILE A 50 21.15 0.40 -17.65
CA ILE A 50 20.79 -0.52 -16.57
C ILE A 50 19.79 0.18 -15.66
N ILE A 51 18.71 -0.52 -15.31
CA ILE A 51 17.67 -0.05 -14.40
C ILE A 51 17.56 -1.05 -13.25
N LEU A 52 17.58 -0.56 -12.02
CA LEU A 52 17.30 -1.35 -10.84
C LEU A 52 15.89 -0.98 -10.35
N LEU A 53 15.06 -1.99 -10.11
CA LEU A 53 13.77 -1.82 -9.46
C LEU A 53 13.94 -2.18 -8.00
N LEU A 54 13.72 -1.22 -7.11
CA LEU A 54 13.91 -1.39 -5.68
C LEU A 54 12.72 -0.82 -4.91
N ARG A 55 12.27 -1.54 -3.90
CA ARG A 55 11.22 -1.09 -2.99
C ARG A 55 11.74 0.05 -2.10
N LEU A 56 10.88 1.04 -1.86
CA LEU A 56 11.26 2.22 -1.06
C LEU A 56 11.57 1.88 0.40
N ASP A 57 10.84 0.92 1.00
CA ASP A 57 11.10 0.49 2.37
C ASP A 57 12.49 -0.15 2.52
N ILE A 58 12.96 -0.88 1.48
CA ILE A 58 14.33 -1.41 1.46
C ILE A 58 15.33 -0.27 1.26
N PHE A 59 15.08 0.62 0.31
CA PHE A 59 15.98 1.74 0.04
C PHE A 59 16.22 2.60 1.30
N TYR A 60 15.19 2.89 2.07
CA TYR A 60 15.29 3.75 3.27
C TYR A 60 15.97 3.08 4.48
N VAL A 61 16.13 1.75 4.49
CA VAL A 61 16.93 1.06 5.52
C VAL A 61 18.41 0.89 5.13
N LEU A 62 18.78 1.30 3.90
CA LEU A 62 20.17 1.35 3.47
C LEU A 62 20.82 2.61 4.08
N ASN A 63 21.95 2.40 4.75
CA ASN A 63 22.68 3.49 5.39
C ASN A 63 24.01 3.74 4.67
N ASP A 64 24.00 4.68 3.72
CA ASP A 64 25.18 5.08 2.97
C ASP A 64 25.08 6.53 2.51
N PRO A 65 26.11 7.37 2.74
CA PRO A 65 26.07 8.80 2.46
C PRO A 65 25.85 9.17 0.98
N ASP A 66 26.28 8.31 0.04
CA ASP A 66 26.22 8.59 -1.39
C ASP A 66 24.82 8.33 -1.96
N LEU A 67 23.97 7.57 -1.25
CA LEU A 67 22.65 7.17 -1.76
C LEU A 67 21.73 8.37 -1.97
N ASN A 68 21.77 9.37 -1.11
CA ASN A 68 20.95 10.58 -1.26
C ASN A 68 21.23 11.28 -2.59
N LYS A 69 22.51 11.40 -2.98
CA LYS A 69 22.88 11.98 -4.25
C LYS A 69 22.43 11.13 -5.43
N ILE A 70 22.57 9.81 -5.33
CA ILE A 70 22.13 8.89 -6.39
C ILE A 70 20.59 8.93 -6.51
N GLU A 71 19.87 9.06 -5.42
CA GLU A 71 18.42 9.22 -5.42
C GLU A 71 18.00 10.47 -6.22
N GLU A 72 18.62 11.61 -5.92
CA GLU A 72 18.30 12.88 -6.60
C GLU A 72 18.70 12.88 -8.09
N ASP A 73 19.91 12.39 -8.41
CA ASP A 73 20.48 12.52 -9.75
C ASP A 73 20.06 11.39 -10.71
N SER A 74 19.77 10.19 -10.19
CA SER A 74 19.71 8.96 -10.99
C SER A 74 18.49 8.10 -10.71
N SER A 75 17.54 8.53 -9.89
CA SER A 75 16.35 7.74 -9.60
C SER A 75 15.06 8.38 -10.11
N VAL A 76 14.05 7.54 -10.25
CA VAL A 76 12.66 7.96 -10.50
C VAL A 76 11.76 7.23 -9.52
N LYS A 77 11.11 7.99 -8.64
CA LYS A 77 10.12 7.46 -7.72
C LYS A 77 8.79 7.26 -8.45
N ILE A 78 8.33 6.02 -8.53
CA ILE A 78 7.02 5.71 -9.09
C ILE A 78 5.98 5.87 -7.98
N ASP A 79 5.09 6.84 -8.13
CA ASP A 79 3.99 7.14 -7.20
C ASP A 79 2.67 7.17 -7.97
N TRP A 80 1.71 6.38 -7.51
CA TRP A 80 0.36 6.32 -8.09
C TRP A 80 -0.61 7.34 -7.48
N GLY A 81 -0.08 8.27 -6.68
CA GLY A 81 -0.83 9.32 -6.01
C GLY A 81 -1.29 8.91 -4.61
N LYS A 82 -1.56 9.93 -3.82
CA LYS A 82 -1.96 9.81 -2.40
C LYS A 82 -3.46 9.88 -2.20
N ASN A 83 -4.20 10.16 -3.26
CA ASN A 83 -5.64 10.39 -3.22
C ASN A 83 -6.41 9.09 -3.44
N ASP A 84 -7.43 8.89 -2.63
CA ASP A 84 -8.37 7.77 -2.70
C ASP A 84 -9.69 8.18 -3.39
N ASP A 85 -9.62 9.04 -4.41
CA ASP A 85 -10.76 9.54 -5.14
C ASP A 85 -10.67 9.31 -6.66
N LYS A 86 -11.72 9.73 -7.38
CA LYS A 86 -11.83 9.59 -8.83
C LYS A 86 -10.80 10.40 -9.65
N ASN A 87 -10.09 11.33 -9.02
CA ASN A 87 -9.10 12.18 -9.70
C ASN A 87 -7.67 11.65 -9.47
N SER A 88 -7.50 10.46 -8.90
CA SER A 88 -6.18 9.86 -8.72
C SER A 88 -5.66 9.23 -10.00
N PRO A 89 -4.34 9.30 -10.30
CA PRO A 89 -3.72 8.57 -11.42
C PRO A 89 -4.03 7.07 -11.41
N LEU A 90 -4.16 6.51 -10.21
CA LEU A 90 -4.54 5.11 -10.03
C LEU A 90 -5.94 4.82 -10.55
N PHE A 91 -6.90 5.74 -10.33
CA PHE A 91 -8.24 5.59 -10.85
C PHE A 91 -8.30 5.76 -12.37
N ASP A 92 -7.52 6.68 -12.93
CA ASP A 92 -7.38 6.85 -14.38
C ASP A 92 -6.85 5.57 -15.04
N MET A 93 -5.87 4.91 -14.42
CA MET A 93 -5.38 3.60 -14.88
C MET A 93 -6.48 2.53 -14.88
N ILE A 94 -7.33 2.50 -13.84
CA ILE A 94 -8.47 1.57 -13.76
C ILE A 94 -9.46 1.84 -14.90
N ILE A 95 -9.84 3.09 -15.09
CA ILE A 95 -10.76 3.48 -16.18
C ILE A 95 -10.16 3.11 -17.54
N LEU A 96 -8.87 3.34 -17.76
CA LEU A 96 -8.20 2.95 -19.00
C LEU A 96 -8.27 1.44 -19.23
N LYS A 97 -8.02 0.61 -18.21
CA LYS A 97 -8.12 -0.85 -18.30
C LYS A 97 -9.55 -1.31 -18.59
N LEU A 98 -10.53 -0.72 -17.94
CA LEU A 98 -11.93 -1.02 -18.19
C LEU A 98 -12.34 -0.63 -19.60
N ARG A 99 -11.91 0.54 -20.08
CA ARG A 99 -12.11 1.02 -21.43
C ARG A 99 -11.58 0.05 -22.48
N GLN A 100 -10.35 -0.46 -22.29
CA GLN A 100 -9.73 -1.43 -23.20
C GLN A 100 -10.46 -2.78 -23.27
N SER A 101 -11.31 -3.10 -22.30
CA SER A 101 -12.14 -4.32 -22.30
C SER A 101 -13.52 -4.12 -22.94
N MET A 102 -13.86 -2.90 -23.32
CA MET A 102 -15.16 -2.57 -23.97
C MET A 102 -15.13 -2.76 -25.48
N ASP A 103 -16.30 -2.86 -26.11
CA ASP A 103 -16.40 -2.82 -27.56
C ASP A 103 -15.85 -1.48 -28.09
N PRO A 104 -14.91 -1.49 -29.07
CA PRO A 104 -14.31 -0.27 -29.60
C PRO A 104 -15.30 0.74 -30.19
N LYS A 105 -16.48 0.30 -30.61
CA LYS A 105 -17.54 1.19 -31.12
C LYS A 105 -18.24 1.94 -30.00
N ILE A 106 -18.34 1.35 -28.82
CA ILE A 106 -18.96 1.94 -27.63
C ILE A 106 -17.92 2.79 -26.91
N GLU A 107 -16.72 2.29 -26.77
CA GLU A 107 -15.59 2.92 -26.07
C GLU A 107 -15.33 4.35 -26.55
N LYS A 108 -15.27 4.57 -27.88
CA LYS A 108 -14.97 5.88 -28.49
C LYS A 108 -15.99 6.98 -28.17
N LYS A 109 -17.19 6.61 -27.71
CA LYS A 109 -18.30 7.55 -27.45
C LYS A 109 -18.42 7.93 -25.98
N LEU A 110 -17.73 7.22 -25.07
CA LEU A 110 -17.88 7.38 -23.63
C LEU A 110 -16.75 8.22 -23.04
N SER A 111 -17.08 9.19 -22.20
CA SER A 111 -16.11 9.86 -21.33
C SER A 111 -15.72 8.95 -20.17
N ASN A 112 -14.65 9.30 -19.44
CA ASN A 112 -14.27 8.57 -18.21
C ASN A 112 -15.36 8.61 -17.14
N GLN A 113 -16.11 9.69 -17.08
CA GLN A 113 -17.25 9.84 -16.18
C GLN A 113 -18.40 8.90 -16.55
N ASP A 114 -18.71 8.77 -17.85
CA ASP A 114 -19.77 7.85 -18.34
C ASP A 114 -19.41 6.39 -17.99
N ILE A 115 -18.15 5.99 -18.17
CA ILE A 115 -17.67 4.65 -17.80
C ILE A 115 -17.84 4.41 -16.29
N LEU A 116 -17.49 5.42 -15.48
CA LEU A 116 -17.65 5.33 -14.03
C LEU A 116 -19.11 5.13 -13.64
N GLU A 117 -20.02 5.92 -14.22
CA GLU A 117 -21.46 5.89 -13.92
C GLU A 117 -22.13 4.60 -14.40
N GLN A 118 -21.70 4.05 -15.52
CA GLN A 118 -22.23 2.78 -16.05
C GLN A 118 -21.74 1.56 -15.25
N LEU A 119 -20.46 1.54 -14.86
CA LEU A 119 -19.87 0.36 -14.26
C LEU A 119 -19.92 0.35 -12.74
N PHE A 120 -20.01 1.50 -12.08
CA PHE A 120 -20.00 1.59 -10.63
C PHE A 120 -21.25 2.26 -10.08
N PRO A 121 -21.76 1.82 -8.93
CA PRO A 121 -22.79 2.57 -8.22
C PRO A 121 -22.22 3.94 -7.81
N GLU A 122 -23.04 4.99 -7.88
CA GLU A 122 -22.65 6.36 -7.53
C GLU A 122 -21.99 6.42 -6.13
N SER A 123 -22.56 5.69 -5.18
CA SER A 123 -22.11 5.72 -3.80
C SER A 123 -22.41 4.44 -3.03
N LEU A 124 -21.63 4.21 -1.95
CA LEU A 124 -21.83 3.13 -0.99
C LEU A 124 -21.91 3.69 0.43
N HIS A 125 -22.72 3.02 1.28
CA HIS A 125 -22.76 3.31 2.70
C HIS A 125 -21.63 2.59 3.45
N THR A 126 -20.87 3.34 4.25
CA THR A 126 -19.91 2.79 5.20
C THR A 126 -20.64 2.15 6.39
N SER A 127 -19.94 1.37 7.21
CA SER A 127 -20.49 0.80 8.47
C SER A 127 -21.02 1.85 9.44
N LYS A 128 -20.55 3.10 9.34
CA LYS A 128 -21.03 4.24 10.15
C LYS A 128 -22.16 5.02 9.45
N GLY A 129 -22.81 4.47 8.43
CA GLY A 129 -23.92 5.08 7.71
C GLY A 129 -23.55 6.25 6.78
N ARG A 130 -22.27 6.63 6.66
CA ARG A 130 -21.85 7.69 5.74
C ARG A 130 -21.90 7.18 4.31
N CYS A 131 -22.42 8.01 3.40
CA CYS A 131 -22.42 7.77 1.96
C CYS A 131 -21.12 8.33 1.36
N ILE A 132 -20.39 7.50 0.63
CA ILE A 132 -19.16 7.90 -0.09
C ILE A 132 -19.17 7.34 -1.50
N SER A 133 -18.48 7.99 -2.44
CA SER A 133 -18.40 7.53 -3.84
C SER A 133 -17.74 6.15 -3.95
N SER A 134 -18.10 5.40 -4.98
CA SER A 134 -17.52 4.06 -5.23
C SER A 134 -15.99 4.07 -5.36
N PRO A 135 -15.36 5.01 -6.09
CA PRO A 135 -13.89 5.11 -6.11
C PRO A 135 -13.31 5.25 -4.71
N LYS A 136 -13.83 6.18 -3.92
CA LYS A 136 -13.35 6.42 -2.55
C LYS A 136 -13.56 5.21 -1.65
N TYR A 137 -14.66 4.47 -1.84
CA TYR A 137 -14.94 3.26 -1.08
C TYR A 137 -13.92 2.15 -1.38
N ILE A 138 -13.62 1.92 -2.67
CA ILE A 138 -12.70 0.88 -3.13
C ILE A 138 -11.25 1.28 -2.79
N LEU A 139 -10.80 2.45 -3.27
CA LEU A 139 -9.42 2.91 -3.07
C LEU A 139 -9.06 3.09 -1.60
N GLY A 140 -10.00 3.57 -0.78
CA GLY A 140 -9.78 3.75 0.66
C GLY A 140 -9.51 2.44 1.42
N ARG A 141 -9.76 1.27 0.82
CA ARG A 141 -9.47 -0.06 1.37
C ARG A 141 -8.19 -0.66 0.85
N THR A 142 -7.55 -0.04 -0.14
CA THR A 142 -6.30 -0.48 -0.74
C THR A 142 -5.13 0.36 -0.24
N TYR A 143 -3.92 -0.11 -0.49
CA TYR A 143 -2.70 0.69 -0.26
C TYR A 143 -2.36 1.59 -1.44
N LEU A 144 -3.34 1.89 -2.29
CA LEU A 144 -3.20 2.71 -3.50
C LEU A 144 -2.13 2.15 -4.46
N ARG A 145 -1.97 0.84 -4.49
CA ARG A 145 -1.12 0.13 -5.44
C ARG A 145 -1.98 -0.44 -6.58
N PRO A 146 -1.54 -0.42 -7.84
CA PRO A 146 -2.30 -0.99 -8.97
C PRO A 146 -2.73 -2.43 -8.74
N ARG A 147 -1.82 -3.28 -8.23
CA ARG A 147 -2.11 -4.69 -7.92
C ARG A 147 -3.27 -4.85 -6.95
N ASP A 148 -3.28 -4.06 -5.87
CA ASP A 148 -4.31 -4.12 -4.83
C ASP A 148 -5.69 -3.82 -5.39
N VAL A 149 -5.79 -2.77 -6.21
CA VAL A 149 -7.06 -2.35 -6.79
C VAL A 149 -7.56 -3.36 -7.81
N VAL A 150 -6.68 -3.83 -8.70
CA VAL A 150 -7.04 -4.86 -9.69
C VAL A 150 -7.48 -6.14 -8.99
N THR A 151 -6.78 -6.57 -7.93
CA THR A 151 -7.18 -7.75 -7.13
C THR A 151 -8.55 -7.56 -6.50
N TYR A 152 -8.82 -6.38 -5.93
CA TYR A 152 -10.13 -6.11 -5.36
C TYR A 152 -11.24 -6.16 -6.41
N LEU A 153 -11.04 -5.52 -7.57
CA LEU A 153 -11.99 -5.54 -8.68
C LEU A 153 -12.23 -6.96 -9.21
N ASN A 154 -11.19 -7.78 -9.32
CA ASN A 154 -11.32 -9.18 -9.69
C ASN A 154 -12.17 -9.96 -8.67
N HIS A 155 -11.95 -9.77 -7.37
CA HIS A 155 -12.80 -10.39 -6.35
C HIS A 155 -14.27 -9.94 -6.43
N ILE A 156 -14.54 -8.68 -6.82
CA ILE A 156 -15.90 -8.20 -7.05
C ILE A 156 -16.51 -8.92 -8.25
N LYS A 157 -15.75 -9.05 -9.35
CA LYS A 157 -16.19 -9.75 -10.56
C LYS A 157 -16.48 -11.24 -10.28
N ASP A 158 -15.65 -11.91 -9.51
CA ASP A 158 -15.83 -13.33 -9.12
C ASP A 158 -17.14 -13.59 -8.39
N ILE A 159 -17.66 -12.59 -7.66
CA ILE A 159 -18.95 -12.71 -6.94
C ILE A 159 -20.14 -12.58 -7.86
N SER A 160 -20.01 -11.82 -8.94
CA SER A 160 -21.09 -11.59 -9.91
C SER A 160 -20.53 -11.64 -11.33
N PRO A 161 -20.10 -12.83 -11.81
CA PRO A 161 -19.39 -12.98 -13.09
C PRO A 161 -20.26 -12.59 -14.30
N ASP A 162 -21.58 -12.78 -14.19
CA ASP A 162 -22.53 -12.52 -15.29
C ASP A 162 -22.99 -11.05 -15.38
N LYS A 163 -22.56 -10.19 -14.42
CA LYS A 163 -22.92 -8.77 -14.46
C LYS A 163 -21.87 -7.97 -15.22
N GLU A 164 -22.35 -7.07 -16.05
CA GLU A 164 -21.52 -6.10 -16.79
C GLU A 164 -21.15 -4.86 -15.95
N TYR A 165 -21.56 -4.80 -14.68
CA TYR A 165 -21.31 -3.71 -13.75
C TYR A 165 -20.99 -4.22 -12.33
N PHE A 166 -20.34 -3.38 -11.54
CA PHE A 166 -20.01 -3.66 -10.14
C PHE A 166 -21.16 -3.25 -9.21
N SER A 167 -21.94 -4.20 -8.72
CA SER A 167 -23.05 -3.89 -7.81
C SER A 167 -22.57 -3.56 -6.38
N LYS A 168 -23.40 -2.81 -5.62
CA LYS A 168 -23.11 -2.46 -4.20
C LYS A 168 -22.88 -3.70 -3.34
N GLU A 169 -23.69 -4.73 -3.56
CA GLU A 169 -23.64 -6.01 -2.84
C GLU A 169 -22.34 -6.75 -3.15
N ALA A 170 -21.95 -6.84 -4.42
CA ALA A 170 -20.72 -7.50 -4.85
C ALA A 170 -19.47 -6.78 -4.28
N ILE A 171 -19.44 -5.43 -4.34
CA ILE A 171 -18.34 -4.64 -3.77
C ILE A 171 -18.18 -4.92 -2.27
N LYS A 172 -19.29 -4.93 -1.50
CA LYS A 172 -19.24 -5.21 -0.06
C LYS A 172 -18.88 -6.66 0.26
N SER A 173 -19.39 -7.60 -0.51
CA SER A 173 -19.11 -9.03 -0.32
C SER A 173 -17.67 -9.39 -0.62
N ALA A 174 -17.04 -8.70 -1.57
CA ALA A 174 -15.63 -8.89 -1.93
C ALA A 174 -14.65 -8.41 -0.82
N GLU A 175 -15.09 -7.53 0.08
CA GLU A 175 -14.21 -6.97 1.13
C GLU A 175 -13.47 -8.05 1.94
N ARG A 176 -14.12 -9.16 2.29
CA ARG A 176 -13.49 -10.21 3.09
C ARG A 176 -12.39 -10.91 2.31
N LYS A 177 -12.64 -11.29 1.05
CA LYS A 177 -11.63 -11.91 0.19
C LYS A 177 -10.43 -10.99 -0.03
N TYR A 178 -10.71 -9.71 -0.32
CA TYR A 178 -9.66 -8.71 -0.48
C TYR A 178 -8.87 -8.48 0.82
N SER A 179 -9.56 -8.41 1.97
CA SER A 179 -8.92 -8.25 3.28
C SER A 179 -7.97 -9.39 3.60
N SER A 180 -8.35 -10.64 3.26
CA SER A 180 -7.50 -11.82 3.44
C SER A 180 -6.28 -11.79 2.49
N TYR A 181 -6.45 -11.30 1.25
CA TYR A 181 -5.34 -11.09 0.32
C TYR A 181 -4.36 -10.04 0.90
N LEU A 182 -4.86 -8.85 1.24
CA LEU A 182 -4.02 -7.76 1.77
C LEU A 182 -3.28 -8.18 3.04
N PHE A 183 -3.93 -8.93 3.91
CA PHE A 183 -3.32 -9.46 5.14
C PHE A 183 -2.12 -10.37 4.84
N LYS A 184 -2.23 -11.25 3.82
CA LYS A 184 -1.12 -12.12 3.41
C LYS A 184 0.04 -11.34 2.83
N GLU A 185 -0.24 -10.34 1.97
CA GLU A 185 0.79 -9.47 1.39
C GLU A 185 1.58 -8.74 2.51
N ILE A 186 0.87 -8.17 3.49
CA ILE A 186 1.52 -7.49 4.60
C ILE A 186 2.35 -8.45 5.47
N LYS A 187 1.86 -9.65 5.75
CA LYS A 187 2.65 -10.65 6.47
C LYS A 187 3.96 -10.97 5.74
N ASN A 188 3.90 -11.12 4.42
CA ASN A 188 5.08 -11.36 3.61
C ASN A 188 6.06 -10.16 3.67
N GLU A 189 5.55 -8.93 3.60
CA GLU A 189 6.39 -7.72 3.73
C GLU A 189 7.04 -7.63 5.12
N LEU A 190 6.35 -8.01 6.19
CA LEU A 190 6.87 -7.99 7.56
C LEU A 190 7.92 -9.08 7.84
N CYS A 191 7.92 -10.20 7.10
CA CYS A 191 8.90 -11.28 7.28
C CYS A 191 10.36 -10.82 7.12
N GLY A 192 10.61 -9.69 6.42
CA GLY A 192 11.94 -9.08 6.34
C GLY A 192 12.39 -8.34 7.62
N HIS A 193 11.47 -8.09 8.56
CA HIS A 193 11.68 -7.22 9.71
C HIS A 193 11.37 -7.88 11.06
N LEU A 194 10.52 -8.89 11.08
CA LEU A 194 10.07 -9.62 12.26
C LEU A 194 10.14 -11.12 12.01
N SER A 195 10.30 -11.91 13.07
CA SER A 195 10.16 -13.37 13.02
C SER A 195 8.68 -13.77 12.77
N ASN A 196 8.45 -15.00 12.36
CA ASN A 196 7.10 -15.50 12.16
C ASN A 196 6.27 -15.47 13.46
N GLU A 197 6.89 -15.79 14.59
CA GLU A 197 6.29 -15.75 15.93
C GLU A 197 5.87 -14.33 16.30
N GLU A 198 6.77 -13.35 16.12
CA GLU A 198 6.45 -11.92 16.35
C GLU A 198 5.29 -11.44 15.47
N ILE A 199 5.27 -11.81 14.19
CA ILE A 199 4.19 -11.44 13.26
C ILE A 199 2.85 -12.03 13.70
N ASP A 200 2.82 -13.33 14.00
CA ASP A 200 1.58 -14.02 14.37
C ASP A 200 1.02 -13.51 15.72
N GLU A 201 1.88 -13.30 16.70
CA GLU A 201 1.49 -12.71 17.97
C GLU A 201 1.00 -11.28 17.84
N SER A 202 1.67 -10.46 17.01
CA SER A 202 1.30 -9.06 16.76
C SER A 202 -0.13 -8.95 16.20
N PHE A 203 -0.45 -9.74 15.19
CA PHE A 203 -1.80 -9.77 14.64
C PHE A 203 -2.82 -10.41 15.59
N LYS A 204 -2.42 -11.43 16.36
CA LYS A 204 -3.25 -12.02 17.42
C LYS A 204 -3.59 -11.00 18.51
N LEU A 205 -2.63 -10.15 18.90
CA LEU A 205 -2.85 -9.05 19.84
C LEU A 205 -3.92 -8.10 19.32
N LEU A 206 -3.84 -7.61 18.08
CA LEU A 206 -4.86 -6.73 17.49
C LEU A 206 -6.24 -7.42 17.41
N LYS A 207 -6.29 -8.69 16.98
CA LYS A 207 -7.53 -9.47 16.90
C LYS A 207 -8.20 -9.62 18.27
N GLN A 208 -7.44 -9.82 19.34
CA GLN A 208 -7.95 -9.98 20.69
C GLN A 208 -8.30 -8.65 21.37
N PHE A 209 -7.55 -7.60 21.07
CA PHE A 209 -7.81 -6.27 21.58
C PHE A 209 -9.12 -5.66 21.05
N LYS A 210 -9.53 -6.03 19.82
CA LYS A 210 -10.84 -5.71 19.21
C LYS A 210 -11.17 -4.23 19.05
N LYS A 211 -10.19 -3.33 19.09
CA LYS A 211 -10.42 -1.90 18.87
C LYS A 211 -9.93 -1.48 17.47
N VAL A 212 -10.79 -0.80 16.75
CA VAL A 212 -10.46 -0.21 15.43
C VAL A 212 -9.58 1.03 15.58
N SER A 213 -9.79 1.78 16.67
CA SER A 213 -9.03 3.00 16.98
C SER A 213 -8.78 3.08 18.48
N PHE A 214 -7.54 3.39 18.87
CA PHE A 214 -7.08 3.34 20.25
C PHE A 214 -5.87 4.26 20.48
N TYR A 215 -5.65 4.67 21.72
CA TYR A 215 -4.42 5.31 22.17
C TYR A 215 -3.36 4.27 22.55
N TYR A 216 -2.08 4.66 22.53
CA TYR A 216 -0.97 3.81 22.98
C TYR A 216 -1.23 3.22 24.37
N ALA A 217 -1.58 4.04 25.35
CA ALA A 217 -1.84 3.61 26.72
C ALA A 217 -2.91 2.50 26.82
N GLU A 218 -3.92 2.49 25.92
CA GLU A 218 -5.00 1.50 25.95
C GLU A 218 -4.51 0.10 25.53
N ILE A 219 -3.69 0.03 24.49
CA ILE A 219 -3.11 -1.25 24.02
C ILE A 219 -1.98 -1.70 24.94
N GLU A 220 -1.21 -0.79 25.50
CA GLU A 220 -0.15 -1.08 26.47
C GLU A 220 -0.73 -1.70 27.73
N GLU A 221 -1.78 -1.12 28.31
CA GLU A 221 -2.48 -1.69 29.48
C GLU A 221 -3.03 -3.09 29.17
N TYR A 222 -3.59 -3.30 27.98
CA TYR A 222 -4.10 -4.59 27.55
C TYR A 222 -2.99 -5.63 27.41
N TYR A 223 -1.86 -5.24 26.81
CA TYR A 223 -0.68 -6.08 26.59
C TYR A 223 0.01 -6.45 27.90
N MET A 224 0.24 -5.47 28.80
CA MET A 224 0.93 -5.70 30.08
C MET A 224 0.21 -6.72 30.97
N LYS A 225 -1.12 -6.79 30.89
CA LYS A 225 -1.91 -7.81 31.59
C LYS A 225 -1.83 -9.20 30.96
N ARG A 226 -1.17 -9.37 29.81
CA ARG A 226 -1.18 -10.59 28.97
C ARG A 226 0.17 -10.91 28.32
N THR A 227 1.25 -10.42 28.88
CA THR A 227 2.61 -10.61 28.32
C THR A 227 2.97 -12.10 28.12
N ASN A 228 2.46 -12.97 28.96
CA ASN A 228 2.62 -14.43 28.84
C ASN A 228 1.94 -15.03 27.58
N LEU A 229 0.97 -14.34 26.99
CA LEU A 229 0.30 -14.76 25.74
C LEU A 229 1.02 -14.23 24.48
N PHE A 230 1.95 -13.29 24.67
CA PHE A 230 2.67 -12.58 23.61
C PHE A 230 4.15 -12.41 23.99
N PRO A 231 4.88 -13.52 24.25
CA PRO A 231 6.25 -13.46 24.79
C PRO A 231 7.28 -12.89 23.81
N HIS A 232 7.00 -12.92 22.50
CA HIS A 232 7.94 -12.50 21.47
C HIS A 232 7.78 -11.02 21.06
N ILE A 233 6.68 -10.35 21.48
CA ILE A 233 6.38 -8.99 21.03
C ILE A 233 7.17 -7.95 21.87
N ASN A 234 7.87 -7.06 21.18
CA ASN A 234 8.15 -5.72 21.70
C ASN A 234 7.04 -4.80 21.18
N LEU A 235 6.16 -4.34 22.07
CA LEU A 235 4.96 -3.58 21.71
C LEU A 235 5.28 -2.28 20.95
N HIS A 236 6.28 -1.53 21.38
CA HIS A 236 6.66 -0.26 20.75
C HIS A 236 7.15 -0.49 19.31
N ARG A 237 8.11 -1.40 19.13
CA ARG A 237 8.63 -1.80 17.82
C ARG A 237 7.55 -2.37 16.90
N MET A 238 6.63 -3.18 17.44
CA MET A 238 5.50 -3.71 16.70
C MET A 238 4.63 -2.58 16.13
N LEU A 239 4.29 -1.57 16.94
CA LEU A 239 3.45 -0.45 16.51
C LEU A 239 4.17 0.42 15.48
N GLU A 240 5.47 0.66 15.62
CA GLU A 240 6.30 1.34 14.62
C GLU A 240 6.27 0.61 13.27
N LEU A 241 6.54 -0.69 13.26
CA LEU A 241 6.50 -1.48 12.04
C LEU A 241 5.10 -1.52 11.44
N PHE A 242 4.07 -1.71 12.26
CA PHE A 242 2.69 -1.69 11.79
C PHE A 242 2.27 -0.34 11.21
N PHE A 243 2.82 0.76 11.71
CA PHE A 243 2.64 2.07 11.11
C PHE A 243 3.39 2.18 9.79
N ASN A 244 4.66 1.81 9.75
CA ASN A 244 5.51 1.88 8.56
C ASN A 244 4.98 1.02 7.40
N PHE A 245 4.40 -0.13 7.71
CA PHE A 245 3.77 -1.04 6.73
C PHE A 245 2.27 -0.76 6.53
N GLY A 246 1.74 0.34 7.07
CA GLY A 246 0.38 0.80 6.82
C GLY A 246 -0.74 -0.05 7.45
N VAL A 247 -0.41 -1.00 8.33
CA VAL A 247 -1.40 -1.74 9.15
C VAL A 247 -2.15 -0.77 10.06
N LEU A 248 -1.40 0.17 10.63
CA LEU A 248 -1.89 1.26 11.47
C LEU A 248 -1.63 2.61 10.81
N GLY A 249 -2.46 3.57 11.11
CA GLY A 249 -2.23 4.98 10.82
C GLY A 249 -2.55 5.81 12.05
N ASN A 250 -2.15 7.08 12.05
CA ASN A 250 -2.55 8.02 13.09
C ASN A 250 -3.89 8.67 12.75
N GLN A 251 -4.69 8.93 13.79
CA GLN A 251 -5.99 9.61 13.71
C GLN A 251 -6.02 10.76 14.71
N TRP A 252 -6.49 11.91 14.28
CA TRP A 252 -6.78 13.04 15.16
C TRP A 252 -8.06 13.76 14.73
N THR A 253 -8.58 14.60 15.60
CA THR A 253 -9.83 15.33 15.35
C THR A 253 -9.61 16.82 15.55
N VAL A 254 -10.01 17.60 14.55
CA VAL A 254 -9.99 19.07 14.60
C VAL A 254 -11.42 19.56 14.72
N LYS A 255 -11.66 20.45 15.68
CA LYS A 255 -12.92 21.19 15.83
C LYS A 255 -12.76 22.56 15.20
N LYS A 256 -13.56 22.88 14.18
CA LYS A 256 -13.60 24.19 13.55
C LYS A 256 -15.06 24.61 13.34
N ASN A 257 -15.41 25.81 13.79
CA ASN A 257 -16.77 26.38 13.68
C ASN A 257 -17.87 25.41 14.17
N GLY A 258 -17.68 24.80 15.35
CA GLY A 258 -18.64 23.87 15.96
C GLY A 258 -18.72 22.49 15.28
N LYS A 259 -18.03 22.27 14.16
CA LYS A 259 -17.99 20.98 13.45
C LYS A 259 -16.70 20.24 13.77
N SER A 260 -16.84 18.94 14.06
CA SER A 260 -15.72 18.02 14.33
C SER A 260 -15.36 17.25 13.07
N ARG A 261 -14.09 17.31 12.66
CA ARG A 261 -13.59 16.56 11.49
C ARG A 261 -12.41 15.68 11.90
N SER A 262 -12.50 14.39 11.60
CA SER A 262 -11.40 13.45 11.81
C SER A 262 -10.49 13.39 10.58
N TYR A 263 -9.20 13.42 10.86
CA TYR A 263 -8.11 13.26 9.88
C TYR A 263 -7.38 11.97 10.15
N TYR A 264 -6.76 11.43 9.11
CA TYR A 264 -6.02 10.17 9.16
C TYR A 264 -4.73 10.34 8.38
N SER A 265 -3.65 9.78 8.87
CA SER A 265 -2.35 9.73 8.23
C SER A 265 -1.86 8.28 8.22
N PHE A 266 -1.46 7.80 7.05
CA PHE A 266 -0.91 6.46 6.84
C PHE A 266 0.41 6.57 6.07
N SER A 267 1.41 5.81 6.45
CA SER A 267 2.74 5.83 5.83
C SER A 267 2.71 5.62 4.30
N HIS A 268 1.85 4.72 3.82
CA HIS A 268 1.71 4.45 2.38
C HIS A 268 1.08 5.59 1.56
N ARG A 269 0.53 6.62 2.22
CA ARG A 269 -0.08 7.81 1.58
C ARG A 269 0.77 9.05 1.74
N GLU A 270 1.47 9.16 2.86
CA GLU A 270 2.20 10.36 3.24
C GLU A 270 3.53 9.93 3.87
N ASN A 271 4.61 10.62 3.55
CA ASN A 271 5.88 10.39 4.23
C ASN A 271 5.83 11.09 5.59
N VAL A 272 5.32 10.40 6.59
CA VAL A 272 5.11 10.91 7.94
C VAL A 272 5.61 9.91 8.96
N ASP A 273 6.13 10.42 10.05
CA ASP A 273 6.53 9.62 11.19
C ASP A 273 5.33 9.21 12.04
N ILE A 274 5.49 8.13 12.77
CA ILE A 274 4.53 7.67 13.77
C ILE A 274 4.41 8.70 14.91
N ASP A 275 3.20 8.93 15.35
CA ASP A 275 2.91 9.82 16.48
C ASP A 275 2.17 9.04 17.57
N PHE A 276 2.86 8.75 18.67
CA PHE A 276 2.32 7.98 19.79
C PHE A 276 1.32 8.75 20.66
N ASP A 277 1.26 10.07 20.55
CA ASP A 277 0.29 10.91 21.26
C ASP A 277 -1.07 10.92 20.55
N LYS A 278 -1.10 10.54 19.27
CA LYS A 278 -2.33 10.41 18.51
C LYS A 278 -2.95 9.01 18.64
N LYS A 279 -4.24 8.92 18.34
CA LYS A 279 -4.88 7.62 18.21
C LYS A 279 -4.29 6.85 17.04
N PHE A 280 -4.02 5.57 17.25
CA PHE A 280 -3.85 4.61 16.17
C PHE A 280 -5.20 4.25 15.56
N ASN A 281 -5.19 3.94 14.27
CA ASN A 281 -6.37 3.50 13.55
C ASN A 281 -6.00 2.37 12.60
N VAL A 282 -6.67 1.22 12.73
CA VAL A 282 -6.43 0.07 11.87
C VAL A 282 -6.94 0.36 10.46
N HIS A 283 -6.12 0.06 9.45
CA HIS A 283 -6.44 0.29 8.04
C HIS A 283 -7.73 -0.41 7.63
N LEU A 284 -8.58 0.29 6.85
CA LEU A 284 -9.89 -0.20 6.44
C LEU A 284 -9.84 -1.56 5.75
N GLY A 285 -8.84 -1.77 4.89
CA GLY A 285 -8.66 -3.01 4.15
C GLY A 285 -8.39 -4.24 5.00
N LEU A 286 -7.90 -4.08 6.23
CA LEU A 286 -7.54 -5.19 7.12
C LEU A 286 -8.64 -5.57 8.12
N ARG A 287 -9.63 -4.68 8.33
CA ARG A 287 -10.59 -4.86 9.43
C ARG A 287 -11.41 -6.13 9.33
N LYS A 288 -11.77 -6.57 8.11
CA LYS A 288 -12.56 -7.79 7.90
C LYS A 288 -11.77 -9.05 8.29
N GLU A 289 -10.50 -9.13 7.93
CA GLU A 289 -9.63 -10.27 8.29
C GLU A 289 -9.31 -10.28 9.78
N LEU A 290 -9.15 -9.10 10.38
CA LEU A 290 -8.89 -8.96 11.81
C LEU A 290 -10.16 -9.05 12.66
N ASN A 291 -11.36 -9.23 12.08
CA ASN A 291 -12.67 -9.24 12.75
C ASN A 291 -12.92 -7.99 13.62
N LEU A 292 -12.51 -6.82 13.09
CA LEU A 292 -12.73 -5.50 13.70
C LEU A 292 -13.91 -4.80 13.00
N TYR A 293 -14.96 -4.47 13.78
CA TYR A 293 -16.22 -3.90 13.27
C TYR A 293 -16.53 -2.56 13.94
#